data_3240eb5e7f4ca90a0a9999d549a7e38c
#
_entry.id   3240eb5e7f4ca90a0a9999d549a7e38c
#
_cell.length_a   1.000
_cell.length_b   1.000
_cell.length_c   1.000
_cell.angle_alpha   90.00
_cell.angle_beta   90.00
_cell.angle_gamma   90.00
#
_symmetry.space_group_name_H-M   'P 1'
#
loop_
_entity.id
_entity.type
_entity.pdbx_description
1 polymer ?
#
loop_
_entity_poly.entity_id
_entity_poly.type
_entity_poly.pdbx_seq_one_letter_code
_entity_poly.pdbx_strand_id
1 'polypeptide(L)'
;GFTAQGDCTICGFIGIDEMSMVGEHLFAYAIDAVLSSPSTRIVLLGDTDQLAPVARGDVLRDLIKCGVIKTVRLDVNYRQGSTSTITDASIKIRENRAYTGDTRNLVFDNEFRFIPVVNKDKEKEANEIMNHIVEEYLNGVSKYGMEGTIVLTPTHYDKGTPSGYLCKNRVNTAIQAVVNPKTDDKFCVEIGKQLFMVGDRIIQRKNTEQVINGDLGTIQSIVQLESDVAVEIYFDSKGETLVYNNEDMKDIELAY
;
A
#
# COMPACT_ATOMS: atom_id res chain seq x y z
N GLY A 1 11.68 -9.99 -9.03
CA GLY A 1 12.60 -8.86 -8.96
C GLY A 1 13.80 -9.09 -9.87
N PHE A 2 14.13 -8.09 -10.70
CA PHE A 2 15.36 -8.14 -11.49
C PHE A 2 16.54 -7.92 -10.54
N THR A 3 17.39 -8.92 -10.39
CA THR A 3 18.72 -8.75 -9.80
C THR A 3 19.73 -8.57 -10.93
N ALA A 4 20.65 -7.65 -10.78
CA ALA A 4 21.67 -7.30 -11.79
C ALA A 4 22.67 -8.44 -12.11
N GLN A 5 22.44 -9.67 -11.72
CA GLN A 5 23.33 -10.83 -11.84
C GLN A 5 22.62 -12.15 -12.15
N GLY A 6 21.45 -12.15 -12.77
CA GLY A 6 20.78 -13.38 -13.15
C GLY A 6 20.77 -13.59 -14.66
N ASP A 7 21.19 -14.76 -15.14
CA ASP A 7 20.91 -15.22 -16.50
C ASP A 7 19.39 -15.27 -16.70
N CYS A 8 18.86 -14.24 -17.33
CA CYS A 8 17.44 -14.14 -17.61
C CYS A 8 17.18 -14.82 -18.96
N THR A 9 16.70 -16.05 -18.93
CA THR A 9 16.16 -16.70 -20.13
C THR A 9 14.82 -16.06 -20.45
N ILE A 10 14.79 -15.09 -21.36
CA ILE A 10 13.59 -14.37 -21.74
C ILE A 10 12.86 -15.15 -22.82
N CYS A 11 11.67 -15.61 -22.52
CA CYS A 11 10.79 -16.30 -23.44
C CYS A 11 9.87 -15.32 -24.15
N GLY A 12 10.18 -14.91 -25.36
CA GLY A 12 9.26 -14.31 -26.34
C GLY A 12 8.34 -13.15 -25.93
N PHE A 13 7.99 -12.97 -24.66
CA PHE A 13 7.04 -11.96 -24.16
C PHE A 13 7.33 -11.56 -22.71
N ILE A 14 7.34 -10.24 -22.45
CA ILE A 14 7.44 -9.67 -21.09
C ILE A 14 6.29 -8.68 -20.90
N GLY A 15 5.51 -8.85 -19.83
CA GLY A 15 4.58 -7.86 -19.32
C GLY A 15 5.19 -7.14 -18.11
N ILE A 16 5.23 -5.81 -18.15
CA ILE A 16 5.60 -4.98 -16.98
C ILE A 16 4.35 -4.23 -16.56
N ASP A 17 3.84 -4.59 -15.39
CA ASP A 17 2.69 -3.92 -14.78
C ASP A 17 3.15 -2.80 -13.84
N GLU A 18 2.23 -1.89 -13.47
CA GLU A 18 2.49 -0.72 -12.63
C GLU A 18 3.67 0.14 -13.13
N MET A 19 3.77 0.30 -14.46
CA MET A 19 4.86 1.01 -15.12
C MET A 19 4.98 2.47 -14.69
N SER A 20 3.90 3.08 -14.17
CA SER A 20 3.87 4.41 -13.56
C SER A 20 4.82 4.55 -12.36
N MET A 21 5.19 3.44 -11.70
CA MET A 21 6.11 3.41 -10.56
C MET A 21 7.57 3.14 -10.96
N VAL A 22 7.84 2.90 -12.24
CA VAL A 22 9.15 2.49 -12.75
C VAL A 22 9.93 3.71 -13.24
N GLY A 23 11.05 4.03 -12.56
CA GLY A 23 11.99 5.07 -12.97
C GLY A 23 12.97 4.59 -14.05
N GLU A 24 13.74 5.54 -14.62
CA GLU A 24 14.60 5.32 -15.78
C GLU A 24 15.65 4.21 -15.58
N HIS A 25 16.28 4.12 -14.41
CA HIS A 25 17.30 3.11 -14.17
C HIS A 25 16.74 1.70 -14.16
N LEU A 26 15.61 1.48 -13.49
CA LEU A 26 14.97 0.18 -13.45
C LEU A 26 14.46 -0.22 -14.82
N PHE A 27 13.93 0.73 -15.58
CA PHE A 27 13.50 0.51 -16.94
C PHE A 27 14.68 0.17 -17.87
N ALA A 28 15.82 0.86 -17.74
CA ALA A 28 17.02 0.56 -18.51
C ALA A 28 17.48 -0.90 -18.31
N TYR A 29 17.52 -1.39 -17.06
CA TYR A 29 17.83 -2.80 -16.78
C TYR A 29 16.85 -3.77 -17.44
N ALA A 30 15.55 -3.44 -17.42
CA ALA A 30 14.55 -4.27 -18.08
C ALA A 30 14.76 -4.32 -19.61
N ILE A 31 15.10 -3.17 -20.22
CA ILE A 31 15.39 -3.09 -21.65
C ILE A 31 16.67 -3.83 -22.01
N ASP A 32 17.76 -3.69 -21.25
CA ASP A 32 19.01 -4.41 -21.48
C ASP A 32 18.80 -5.93 -21.45
N ALA A 33 18.00 -6.41 -20.51
CA ALA A 33 17.64 -7.83 -20.45
C ALA A 33 16.86 -8.28 -21.69
N VAL A 34 16.00 -7.43 -22.26
CA VAL A 34 15.22 -7.73 -23.47
C VAL A 34 16.07 -7.67 -24.74
N LEU A 35 16.99 -6.71 -24.83
CA LEU A 35 17.86 -6.55 -26.00
C LEU A 35 18.77 -7.77 -26.22
N SER A 36 19.04 -8.55 -25.18
CA SER A 36 19.76 -9.84 -25.29
C SER A 36 18.96 -10.93 -26.02
N SER A 37 17.65 -10.73 -26.23
CA SER A 37 16.78 -11.68 -26.96
C SER A 37 15.92 -10.94 -28.01
N PRO A 38 16.40 -10.86 -29.27
CA PRO A 38 15.78 -10.05 -30.35
C PRO A 38 14.32 -10.40 -30.69
N SER A 39 13.85 -11.58 -30.30
CA SER A 39 12.47 -12.02 -30.53
C SER A 39 11.49 -11.64 -29.42
N THR A 40 11.96 -11.04 -28.34
CA THR A 40 11.13 -10.70 -27.18
C THR A 40 10.27 -9.48 -27.44
N ARG A 41 9.01 -9.58 -27.12
CA ARG A 41 8.04 -8.47 -27.12
C ARG A 41 7.83 -7.97 -25.71
N ILE A 42 7.68 -6.64 -25.57
CA ILE A 42 7.36 -6.01 -24.27
C ILE A 42 5.97 -5.40 -24.37
N VAL A 43 5.18 -5.60 -23.31
CA VAL A 43 3.96 -4.86 -23.07
C VAL A 43 4.12 -4.14 -21.72
N LEU A 44 3.90 -2.82 -21.74
CA LEU A 44 3.94 -1.97 -20.56
C LEU A 44 2.51 -1.63 -20.18
N LEU A 45 2.13 -1.89 -18.93
CA LEU A 45 0.83 -1.53 -18.38
C LEU A 45 1.05 -0.52 -17.25
N GLY A 46 0.20 0.49 -17.17
CA GLY A 46 0.30 1.50 -16.11
C GLY A 46 -0.68 2.64 -16.33
N ASP A 47 -0.72 3.53 -15.37
CA ASP A 47 -1.63 4.66 -15.34
C ASP A 47 -0.84 5.97 -15.17
N THR A 48 -0.86 6.82 -16.19
CA THR A 48 -0.16 8.12 -16.17
C THR A 48 -0.80 9.15 -15.22
N ASP A 49 -1.99 8.86 -14.72
CA ASP A 49 -2.70 9.72 -13.78
C ASP A 49 -2.38 9.35 -12.31
N GLN A 50 -1.68 8.22 -12.07
CA GLN A 50 -1.12 7.87 -10.77
C GLN A 50 0.14 8.68 -10.45
N LEU A 51 0.63 8.53 -9.21
CA LEU A 51 1.86 9.21 -8.76
C LEU A 51 3.05 8.81 -9.64
N ALA A 52 3.86 9.80 -10.01
CA ALA A 52 5.10 9.57 -10.70
C ALA A 52 6.09 8.75 -9.85
N PRO A 53 7.07 8.07 -10.47
CA PRO A 53 8.08 7.30 -9.75
C PRO A 53 8.80 8.16 -8.71
N VAL A 54 9.14 7.57 -7.56
CA VAL A 54 10.03 8.21 -6.56
C VAL A 54 11.45 8.33 -7.10
N ALA A 55 11.88 7.38 -7.93
CA ALA A 55 13.13 7.41 -8.68
C ALA A 55 13.05 8.42 -9.83
N ARG A 56 14.21 8.78 -10.38
CA ARG A 56 14.28 9.71 -11.52
C ARG A 56 13.61 9.14 -12.77
N GLY A 57 12.98 10.04 -13.54
CA GLY A 57 12.35 9.75 -14.83
C GLY A 57 10.88 9.35 -14.72
N ASP A 58 10.05 9.84 -15.63
CA ASP A 58 8.64 9.47 -15.80
C ASP A 58 8.50 8.70 -17.12
N VAL A 59 9.09 7.51 -17.14
CA VAL A 59 9.32 6.73 -18.36
C VAL A 59 8.01 6.44 -19.09
N LEU A 60 6.96 6.00 -18.37
CA LEU A 60 5.68 5.68 -19.01
C LEU A 60 5.09 6.88 -19.74
N ARG A 61 5.07 8.03 -19.07
CA ARG A 61 4.52 9.27 -19.64
C ARG A 61 5.35 9.76 -20.82
N ASP A 62 6.67 9.67 -20.74
CA ASP A 62 7.57 10.09 -21.81
C ASP A 62 7.46 9.18 -23.03
N LEU A 63 7.35 7.86 -22.84
CA LEU A 63 7.12 6.90 -23.91
C LEU A 63 5.79 7.13 -24.63
N ILE A 64 4.73 7.45 -23.89
CA ILE A 64 3.43 7.78 -24.50
C ILE A 64 3.51 9.11 -25.28
N LYS A 65 4.13 10.14 -24.69
CA LYS A 65 4.28 11.47 -25.33
C LYS A 65 5.12 11.46 -26.59
N CYS A 66 6.16 10.62 -26.65
CA CYS A 66 7.00 10.55 -27.85
C CYS A 66 6.27 10.00 -29.08
N GLY A 67 5.15 9.29 -28.90
CA GLY A 67 4.31 8.76 -29.97
C GLY A 67 4.93 7.66 -30.82
N VAL A 68 6.13 7.20 -30.49
CA VAL A 68 6.85 6.15 -31.25
C VAL A 68 6.32 4.75 -30.92
N ILE A 69 5.81 4.57 -29.69
CA ILE A 69 5.30 3.28 -29.21
C ILE A 69 3.78 3.25 -29.38
N LYS A 70 3.29 2.13 -29.94
CA LYS A 70 1.85 1.93 -30.06
C LYS A 70 1.22 1.87 -28.67
N THR A 71 0.30 2.79 -28.42
CA THR A 71 -0.41 2.92 -27.15
C THR A 71 -1.89 2.60 -27.33
N VAL A 72 -2.43 1.83 -26.39
CA VAL A 72 -3.87 1.58 -26.26
C VAL A 72 -4.31 2.15 -24.90
N ARG A 73 -5.32 2.99 -24.92
CA ARG A 73 -5.93 3.57 -23.72
C ARG A 73 -7.20 2.82 -23.37
N LEU A 74 -7.35 2.48 -22.08
CA LEU A 74 -8.56 1.89 -21.55
C LEU A 74 -9.37 2.99 -20.86
N ASP A 75 -10.57 3.26 -21.37
CA ASP A 75 -11.38 4.41 -20.92
C ASP A 75 -12.57 3.99 -20.05
N VAL A 76 -12.86 2.70 -19.94
CA VAL A 76 -14.02 2.20 -19.20
C VAL A 76 -13.60 1.69 -17.83
N ASN A 77 -14.16 2.27 -16.77
CA ASN A 77 -13.97 1.82 -15.40
C ASN A 77 -15.04 0.78 -15.03
N TYR A 78 -14.63 -0.47 -14.84
CA TYR A 78 -15.52 -1.55 -14.41
C TYR A 78 -15.47 -1.82 -12.89
N ARG A 79 -14.50 -1.24 -12.17
CA ARG A 79 -14.35 -1.45 -10.71
C ARG A 79 -15.42 -0.71 -9.92
N GLN A 80 -15.83 0.44 -10.40
CA GLN A 80 -16.82 1.30 -9.77
C GLN A 80 -17.90 1.64 -10.78
N GLY A 81 -19.17 1.74 -10.35
CA GLY A 81 -20.27 2.13 -11.22
C GLY A 81 -20.06 3.52 -11.84
N SER A 82 -20.63 3.76 -13.01
CA SER A 82 -20.55 5.05 -13.71
C SER A 82 -21.14 6.23 -12.92
N THR A 83 -21.94 5.95 -11.89
CA THR A 83 -22.58 6.94 -11.01
C THR A 83 -21.88 7.09 -9.66
N SER A 84 -20.75 6.40 -9.43
CA SER A 84 -20.00 6.46 -8.16
C SER A 84 -19.41 7.87 -7.94
N THR A 85 -19.67 8.44 -6.76
CA THR A 85 -19.09 9.72 -6.32
C THR A 85 -17.59 9.67 -6.18
N ILE A 86 -17.01 8.49 -5.87
CA ILE A 86 -15.55 8.26 -5.85
C ILE A 86 -14.96 8.44 -7.24
N THR A 87 -15.61 7.88 -8.28
CA THR A 87 -15.18 8.04 -9.67
C THR A 87 -15.26 9.49 -10.11
N ASP A 88 -16.35 10.19 -9.83
CA ASP A 88 -16.51 11.61 -10.15
C ASP A 88 -15.45 12.47 -9.44
N ALA A 89 -15.22 12.23 -8.15
CA ALA A 89 -14.20 12.94 -7.39
C ALA A 89 -12.79 12.70 -7.96
N SER A 90 -12.44 11.45 -8.30
CA SER A 90 -11.14 11.11 -8.88
C SER A 90 -10.89 11.81 -10.22
N ILE A 91 -11.90 11.87 -11.09
CA ILE A 91 -11.83 12.59 -12.37
C ILE A 91 -11.62 14.10 -12.14
N LYS A 92 -12.39 14.71 -11.23
CA LYS A 92 -12.28 16.13 -10.92
C LYS A 92 -10.91 16.49 -10.32
N ILE A 93 -10.36 15.65 -9.45
CA ILE A 93 -9.03 15.82 -8.89
C ILE A 93 -7.96 15.71 -9.99
N ARG A 94 -8.03 14.70 -10.83
CA ARG A 94 -7.13 14.48 -11.98
C ARG A 94 -7.12 15.67 -12.94
N GLU A 95 -8.27 16.22 -13.25
CA GLU A 95 -8.41 17.36 -14.17
C GLU A 95 -8.11 18.72 -13.50
N ASN A 96 -7.52 18.72 -12.30
CA ASN A 96 -7.22 19.92 -11.50
C ASN A 96 -8.45 20.79 -11.15
N ARG A 97 -9.65 20.28 -11.28
CA ARG A 97 -10.87 21.04 -10.96
C ARG A 97 -11.11 21.20 -9.47
N ALA A 98 -10.44 20.39 -8.64
CA ALA A 98 -10.52 20.44 -7.18
C ALA A 98 -9.16 20.67 -6.51
N TYR A 99 -8.09 20.89 -7.28
CA TYR A 99 -6.71 20.92 -6.80
C TYR A 99 -6.34 22.12 -5.92
N THR A 100 -7.09 23.20 -5.98
CA THR A 100 -6.80 24.44 -5.23
C THR A 100 -7.20 24.40 -3.75
N GLY A 101 -7.48 23.21 -3.20
CA GLY A 101 -8.09 23.06 -1.87
C GLY A 101 -9.58 23.42 -1.86
N ASP A 102 -10.13 23.73 -3.02
CA ASP A 102 -11.54 24.03 -3.21
C ASP A 102 -12.32 22.74 -3.43
N THR A 103 -12.91 22.23 -2.36
CA THR A 103 -13.75 21.02 -2.39
C THR A 103 -15.17 21.28 -2.85
N ARG A 104 -15.53 22.54 -3.21
CA ARG A 104 -16.91 22.92 -3.59
C ARG A 104 -17.45 22.17 -4.81
N ASN A 105 -16.56 21.70 -5.69
CA ASN A 105 -16.93 20.94 -6.87
C ASN A 105 -16.99 19.42 -6.64
N LEU A 106 -16.65 18.94 -5.44
CA LEU A 106 -16.78 17.53 -5.07
C LEU A 106 -18.17 17.27 -4.49
N VAL A 107 -18.75 16.15 -4.87
CA VAL A 107 -20.00 15.65 -4.27
C VAL A 107 -19.62 14.65 -3.19
N PHE A 108 -20.16 14.84 -2.00
CA PHE A 108 -19.95 13.95 -0.87
C PHE A 108 -21.25 13.23 -0.53
N ASP A 109 -21.15 11.94 -0.31
CA ASP A 109 -22.25 11.05 0.07
C ASP A 109 -21.75 9.90 0.96
N ASN A 110 -22.51 8.80 1.00
CA ASN A 110 -22.13 7.62 1.79
C ASN A 110 -20.93 6.83 1.20
N GLU A 111 -20.62 7.00 -0.09
CA GLU A 111 -19.46 6.36 -0.74
C GLU A 111 -18.18 7.19 -0.57
N PHE A 112 -18.31 8.52 -0.65
CA PHE A 112 -17.19 9.45 -0.58
C PHE A 112 -17.48 10.55 0.43
N ARG A 113 -16.79 10.50 1.57
CA ARG A 113 -16.97 11.43 2.70
C ARG A 113 -15.69 12.24 2.93
N PHE A 114 -15.86 13.50 3.25
CA PHE A 114 -14.78 14.37 3.69
C PHE A 114 -15.12 14.89 5.08
N ILE A 115 -14.26 14.64 6.06
CA ILE A 115 -14.42 15.05 7.45
C ILE A 115 -13.38 16.13 7.75
N PRO A 116 -13.74 17.41 7.69
CA PRO A 116 -12.82 18.48 8.04
C PRO A 116 -12.65 18.57 9.57
N VAL A 117 -11.41 18.50 10.02
CA VAL A 117 -11.04 18.77 11.41
C VAL A 117 -10.17 20.00 11.43
N VAL A 118 -10.55 21.02 12.16
CA VAL A 118 -9.82 22.29 12.27
C VAL A 118 -9.68 22.68 13.73
N ASN A 119 -8.45 22.74 14.21
CA ASN A 119 -8.14 23.23 15.55
C ASN A 119 -6.98 24.23 15.46
N LYS A 120 -7.01 25.29 16.30
CA LYS A 120 -5.91 26.26 16.38
C LYS A 120 -4.64 25.64 16.95
N ASP A 121 -4.81 24.70 17.87
CA ASP A 121 -3.75 23.88 18.43
C ASP A 121 -3.52 22.64 17.55
N LYS A 122 -2.37 22.58 16.91
CA LYS A 122 -2.05 21.51 15.96
C LYS A 122 -1.91 20.12 16.57
N GLU A 123 -1.55 20.03 17.83
CA GLU A 123 -1.50 18.75 18.54
C GLU A 123 -2.91 18.24 18.84
N LYS A 124 -3.80 19.12 19.28
CA LYS A 124 -5.22 18.77 19.47
C LYS A 124 -5.89 18.40 18.16
N GLU A 125 -5.62 19.16 17.08
CA GLU A 125 -6.11 18.82 15.74
C GLU A 125 -5.69 17.41 15.33
N ALA A 126 -4.42 17.07 15.51
CA ALA A 126 -3.91 15.73 15.17
C ALA A 126 -4.54 14.62 16.02
N ASN A 127 -4.77 14.86 17.31
CA ASN A 127 -5.45 13.91 18.18
C ASN A 127 -6.93 13.74 17.81
N GLU A 128 -7.64 14.81 17.45
CA GLU A 128 -9.01 14.75 16.95
C GLU A 128 -9.09 13.95 15.64
N ILE A 129 -8.16 14.17 14.68
CA ILE A 129 -8.07 13.40 13.45
C ILE A 129 -7.81 11.92 13.76
N MET A 130 -6.89 11.62 14.68
CA MET A 130 -6.60 10.24 15.08
C MET A 130 -7.84 9.52 15.62
N ASN A 131 -8.61 10.20 16.50
CA ASN A 131 -9.85 9.65 17.03
C ASN A 131 -10.86 9.35 15.91
N HIS A 132 -11.01 10.25 14.93
CA HIS A 132 -11.88 10.02 13.78
C HIS A 132 -11.38 8.85 12.91
N ILE A 133 -10.07 8.72 12.71
CA ILE A 133 -9.51 7.58 11.97
C ILE A 133 -9.87 6.26 12.65
N VAL A 134 -9.68 6.17 13.97
CA VAL A 134 -9.99 4.96 14.73
C VAL A 134 -11.51 4.67 14.68
N GLU A 135 -12.35 5.67 14.86
CA GLU A 135 -13.81 5.52 14.80
C GLU A 135 -14.27 5.04 13.42
N GLU A 136 -13.80 5.67 12.34
CA GLU A 136 -14.16 5.28 10.97
C GLU A 136 -13.59 3.90 10.61
N TYR A 137 -12.41 3.54 11.11
CA TYR A 137 -11.88 2.19 10.95
C TYR A 137 -12.79 1.15 11.61
N LEU A 138 -13.22 1.38 12.85
CA LEU A 138 -14.15 0.47 13.55
C LEU A 138 -15.50 0.35 12.83
N ASN A 139 -16.01 1.45 12.30
CA ASN A 139 -17.24 1.46 11.50
C ASN A 139 -17.04 0.63 10.20
N GLY A 140 -15.88 0.78 9.55
CA GLY A 140 -15.50 -0.01 8.38
C GLY A 140 -15.41 -1.49 8.70
N VAL A 141 -14.70 -1.86 9.75
CA VAL A 141 -14.56 -3.25 10.20
C VAL A 141 -15.92 -3.87 10.55
N SER A 142 -16.79 -3.13 11.23
CA SER A 142 -18.14 -3.59 11.55
C SER A 142 -18.98 -3.90 10.31
N LYS A 143 -18.75 -3.15 9.22
CA LYS A 143 -19.53 -3.27 7.98
C LYS A 143 -18.92 -4.23 6.97
N TYR A 144 -17.59 -4.25 6.85
CA TYR A 144 -16.88 -4.92 5.76
C TYR A 144 -15.86 -5.97 6.24
N GLY A 145 -15.67 -6.10 7.56
CA GLY A 145 -14.61 -6.92 8.14
C GLY A 145 -13.24 -6.25 8.07
N MET A 146 -12.26 -6.83 8.78
CA MET A 146 -10.88 -6.34 8.76
C MET A 146 -10.24 -6.46 7.38
N GLU A 147 -10.58 -7.49 6.62
CA GLU A 147 -10.08 -7.71 5.26
C GLU A 147 -10.60 -6.68 4.26
N GLY A 148 -11.79 -6.11 4.51
CA GLY A 148 -12.42 -5.10 3.67
C GLY A 148 -12.14 -3.65 4.08
N THR A 149 -11.30 -3.42 5.09
CA THR A 149 -11.05 -2.09 5.66
C THR A 149 -9.56 -1.82 5.76
N ILE A 150 -9.11 -0.66 5.27
CA ILE A 150 -7.71 -0.24 5.34
C ILE A 150 -7.60 1.27 5.55
N VAL A 151 -6.58 1.71 6.29
CA VAL A 151 -6.24 3.13 6.44
C VAL A 151 -4.98 3.46 5.64
N LEU A 152 -5.04 4.51 4.85
CA LEU A 152 -3.90 5.03 4.10
C LEU A 152 -3.41 6.34 4.74
N THR A 153 -2.09 6.44 4.93
CA THR A 153 -1.44 7.63 5.48
C THR A 153 -0.33 8.14 4.57
N PRO A 154 -0.07 9.45 4.52
CA PRO A 154 0.92 10.02 3.61
C PRO A 154 2.38 9.78 4.04
N THR A 155 2.63 9.39 5.31
CA THR A 155 3.99 9.24 5.87
C THR A 155 4.13 7.96 6.67
N HIS A 156 5.35 7.39 6.66
CA HIS A 156 5.66 6.16 7.41
C HIS A 156 6.02 6.44 8.87
N TYR A 157 6.80 7.52 9.10
CA TYR A 157 7.39 7.83 10.40
C TYR A 157 7.05 9.24 10.83
N ASP A 158 6.99 9.43 12.16
CA ASP A 158 6.92 10.74 12.77
C ASP A 158 8.22 11.51 12.51
N LYS A 159 8.08 12.69 11.89
CA LYS A 159 9.19 13.61 11.61
C LYS A 159 9.26 14.79 12.58
N GLY A 160 8.57 14.68 13.73
CA GLY A 160 8.50 15.77 14.72
C GLY A 160 7.66 16.97 14.25
N THR A 161 6.82 16.79 13.26
CA THR A 161 5.88 17.80 12.76
C THR A 161 4.46 17.43 13.17
N PRO A 162 3.50 18.37 13.26
CA PRO A 162 2.11 18.04 13.54
C PRO A 162 1.52 16.99 12.59
N SER A 163 1.91 17.00 11.30
CA SER A 163 1.53 15.96 10.34
C SER A 163 2.18 14.61 10.62
N GLY A 164 3.32 14.57 11.32
CA GLY A 164 3.99 13.34 11.74
C GLY A 164 3.19 12.55 12.80
N TYR A 165 2.29 13.22 13.54
CA TYR A 165 1.39 12.54 14.47
C TYR A 165 0.42 11.58 13.78
N LEU A 166 0.19 11.73 12.48
CA LEU A 166 -0.69 10.88 11.66
C LEU A 166 0.09 9.92 10.76
N CYS A 167 1.32 9.61 11.11
CA CYS A 167 2.11 8.64 10.37
C CYS A 167 1.59 7.20 10.54
N LYS A 168 1.89 6.34 9.57
CA LYS A 168 1.46 4.94 9.53
C LYS A 168 1.67 4.21 10.86
N ASN A 169 2.85 4.32 11.44
CA ASN A 169 3.16 3.57 12.67
C ASN A 169 2.28 4.00 13.86
N ARG A 170 2.03 5.30 14.02
CA ARG A 170 1.16 5.80 15.10
C ARG A 170 -0.30 5.42 14.88
N VAL A 171 -0.78 5.51 13.63
CA VAL A 171 -2.14 5.12 13.27
C VAL A 171 -2.34 3.62 13.54
N ASN A 172 -1.43 2.76 13.07
CA ASN A 172 -1.50 1.34 13.34
C ASN A 172 -1.50 1.02 14.84
N THR A 173 -0.62 1.67 15.62
CA THR A 173 -0.58 1.48 17.07
C THR A 173 -1.87 1.93 17.76
N ALA A 174 -2.46 3.04 17.32
CA ALA A 174 -3.72 3.53 17.88
C ALA A 174 -4.88 2.59 17.56
N ILE A 175 -4.96 2.08 16.34
CA ILE A 175 -5.99 1.11 15.94
C ILE A 175 -5.77 -0.23 16.68
N GLN A 176 -4.54 -0.75 16.72
CA GLN A 176 -4.19 -1.97 17.44
C GLN A 176 -4.65 -1.92 18.89
N ALA A 177 -4.41 -0.81 19.59
CA ALA A 177 -4.79 -0.65 20.99
C ALA A 177 -6.31 -0.79 21.25
N VAL A 178 -7.13 -0.54 20.24
CA VAL A 178 -8.60 -0.63 20.33
C VAL A 178 -9.11 -1.96 19.79
N VAL A 179 -8.60 -2.39 18.63
CA VAL A 179 -9.09 -3.61 17.93
C VAL A 179 -8.51 -4.87 18.54
N ASN A 180 -7.24 -4.82 18.93
CA ASN A 180 -6.48 -5.95 19.45
C ASN A 180 -5.69 -5.55 20.71
N PRO A 181 -6.35 -5.14 21.81
CA PRO A 181 -5.67 -4.66 23.00
C PRO A 181 -4.78 -5.75 23.61
N LYS A 182 -3.63 -5.33 24.15
CA LYS A 182 -2.74 -6.20 24.90
C LYS A 182 -3.40 -6.62 26.21
N THR A 183 -3.45 -7.93 26.47
CA THR A 183 -3.90 -8.54 27.72
C THR A 183 -2.79 -9.44 28.26
N ASP A 184 -2.81 -9.79 29.55
CA ASP A 184 -1.74 -10.59 30.19
C ASP A 184 -1.66 -12.01 29.66
N ASP A 185 -2.74 -12.55 29.12
CA ASP A 185 -2.86 -13.89 28.54
C ASP A 185 -2.53 -13.93 27.04
N LYS A 186 -2.30 -12.78 26.39
CA LYS A 186 -2.08 -12.71 24.95
C LYS A 186 -0.62 -12.87 24.60
N PHE A 187 -0.32 -13.85 23.76
CA PHE A 187 1.02 -14.02 23.21
C PHE A 187 1.40 -12.86 22.30
N CYS A 188 2.58 -12.30 22.56
CA CYS A 188 3.12 -11.18 21.82
C CYS A 188 4.64 -11.29 21.64
N VAL A 189 5.14 -10.64 20.60
CA VAL A 189 6.58 -10.51 20.34
C VAL A 189 6.90 -9.06 19.97
N GLU A 190 8.03 -8.56 20.44
CA GLU A 190 8.53 -7.24 20.06
C GLU A 190 9.68 -7.39 19.05
N ILE A 191 9.50 -6.85 17.85
CA ILE A 191 10.50 -6.84 16.79
C ILE A 191 10.89 -5.39 16.53
N GLY A 192 12.12 -5.04 16.88
CA GLY A 192 12.57 -3.66 16.85
C GLY A 192 11.81 -2.77 17.84
N LYS A 193 10.93 -1.90 17.35
CA LYS A 193 10.06 -1.02 18.16
C LYS A 193 8.58 -1.35 17.99
N GLN A 194 8.27 -2.41 17.27
CA GLN A 194 6.90 -2.79 16.97
C GLN A 194 6.50 -4.02 17.81
N LEU A 195 5.39 -3.88 18.51
CA LEU A 195 4.75 -4.99 19.20
C LEU A 195 3.79 -5.68 18.24
N PHE A 196 3.95 -7.01 18.12
CA PHE A 196 3.03 -7.88 17.38
C PHE A 196 2.33 -8.82 18.34
N MET A 197 1.04 -9.05 18.10
CA MET A 197 0.20 -9.91 18.95
C MET A 197 -0.62 -10.86 18.07
N VAL A 198 -1.01 -11.99 18.64
CA VAL A 198 -1.98 -12.87 17.98
C VAL A 198 -3.25 -12.09 17.65
N GLY A 199 -3.73 -12.23 16.41
CA GLY A 199 -4.86 -11.50 15.86
C GLY A 199 -4.50 -10.18 15.15
N ASP A 200 -3.24 -9.76 15.16
CA ASP A 200 -2.84 -8.55 14.43
C ASP A 200 -2.92 -8.74 12.92
N ARG A 201 -3.38 -7.70 12.25
CA ARG A 201 -3.34 -7.56 10.80
C ARG A 201 -1.96 -7.08 10.37
N ILE A 202 -1.37 -7.73 9.38
CA ILE A 202 0.00 -7.45 8.93
C ILE A 202 0.10 -7.36 7.42
N ILE A 203 1.20 -6.77 6.95
CA ILE A 203 1.59 -6.70 5.54
C ILE A 203 3.04 -7.15 5.35
N GLN A 204 3.27 -7.97 4.32
CA GLN A 204 4.60 -8.33 3.86
C GLN A 204 5.26 -7.15 3.13
N ARG A 205 6.54 -6.86 3.43
CA ARG A 205 7.25 -5.72 2.87
C ARG A 205 8.29 -6.08 1.81
N LYS A 206 8.67 -7.35 1.73
CA LYS A 206 9.61 -7.86 0.71
C LYS A 206 9.07 -9.10 0.03
N ASN A 207 9.50 -9.29 -1.21
CA ASN A 207 9.22 -10.53 -1.92
C ASN A 207 10.03 -11.68 -1.34
N THR A 208 9.37 -12.80 -1.10
CA THR A 208 9.97 -14.10 -0.78
C THR A 208 9.60 -15.10 -1.88
N GLU A 209 10.02 -16.35 -1.76
CA GLU A 209 9.58 -17.40 -2.70
C GLU A 209 8.07 -17.69 -2.57
N GLN A 210 7.49 -17.46 -1.41
CA GLN A 210 6.12 -17.84 -1.10
C GLN A 210 5.16 -16.65 -1.08
N VAL A 211 5.61 -15.45 -0.67
CA VAL A 211 4.77 -14.26 -0.45
C VAL A 211 5.40 -13.05 -1.12
N ILE A 212 4.58 -12.17 -1.66
CA ILE A 212 5.03 -10.96 -2.35
C ILE A 212 4.84 -9.71 -1.47
N ASN A 213 5.60 -8.67 -1.78
CA ASN A 213 5.43 -7.36 -1.15
C ASN A 213 4.01 -6.84 -1.39
N GLY A 214 3.31 -6.50 -0.31
CA GLY A 214 1.93 -6.04 -0.34
C GLY A 214 0.91 -7.11 0.09
N ASP A 215 1.30 -8.37 0.20
CA ASP A 215 0.40 -9.42 0.71
C ASP A 215 0.01 -9.13 2.15
N LEU A 216 -1.28 -9.22 2.41
CA LEU A 216 -1.88 -9.03 3.72
C LEU A 216 -2.10 -10.37 4.42
N GLY A 217 -1.97 -10.37 5.73
CA GLY A 217 -2.19 -11.57 6.54
C GLY A 217 -2.61 -11.24 7.98
N THR A 218 -2.84 -12.30 8.75
CA THR A 218 -3.23 -12.22 10.16
C THR A 218 -2.37 -13.17 10.99
N ILE A 219 -1.83 -12.69 12.11
CA ILE A 219 -1.06 -13.53 13.05
C ILE A 219 -2.00 -14.50 13.76
N GLN A 220 -1.77 -15.79 13.58
CA GLN A 220 -2.58 -16.86 14.19
C GLN A 220 -1.99 -17.36 15.49
N SER A 221 -0.66 -17.51 15.56
CA SER A 221 0.02 -17.95 16.78
C SER A 221 1.40 -17.32 16.91
N ILE A 222 1.88 -17.22 18.14
CA ILE A 222 3.23 -16.79 18.50
C ILE A 222 3.77 -17.75 19.54
N VAL A 223 4.89 -18.42 19.27
CA VAL A 223 5.56 -19.35 20.18
C VAL A 223 6.97 -18.85 20.42
N GLN A 224 7.28 -18.55 21.68
CA GLN A 224 8.63 -18.19 22.09
C GLN A 224 9.50 -19.43 22.16
N LEU A 225 10.62 -19.44 21.47
CA LEU A 225 11.66 -20.45 21.52
C LEU A 225 12.83 -19.95 22.38
N GLU A 226 13.79 -20.81 22.72
CA GLU A 226 14.94 -20.44 23.58
C GLU A 226 15.76 -19.26 23.01
N SER A 227 15.94 -19.19 21.70
CA SER A 227 16.76 -18.15 21.04
C SER A 227 16.06 -17.48 19.87
N ASP A 228 14.81 -17.81 19.59
CA ASP A 228 14.06 -17.34 18.42
C ASP A 228 12.56 -17.25 18.75
N VAL A 229 11.76 -16.91 17.76
CA VAL A 229 10.30 -16.95 17.83
C VAL A 229 9.76 -17.70 16.61
N ALA A 230 8.67 -18.42 16.78
CA ALA A 230 7.87 -18.94 15.66
C ALA A 230 6.52 -18.20 15.63
N VAL A 231 6.28 -17.47 14.56
CA VAL A 231 5.05 -16.72 14.33
C VAL A 231 4.32 -17.32 13.15
N GLU A 232 3.14 -17.86 13.38
CA GLU A 232 2.27 -18.36 12.32
C GLU A 232 1.42 -17.24 11.78
N ILE A 233 1.52 -16.99 10.47
CA ILE A 233 0.80 -15.94 9.76
C ILE A 233 -0.03 -16.57 8.64
N TYR A 234 -1.33 -16.37 8.68
CA TYR A 234 -2.22 -16.71 7.58
C TYR A 234 -2.24 -15.58 6.56
N PHE A 235 -1.88 -15.86 5.31
CA PHE A 235 -1.90 -14.89 4.21
C PHE A 235 -3.15 -15.03 3.34
N ASP A 236 -3.89 -13.95 3.18
CA ASP A 236 -5.19 -13.94 2.48
C ASP A 236 -5.05 -14.32 1.01
N SER A 237 -4.02 -13.80 0.34
CA SER A 237 -3.77 -14.03 -1.09
C SER A 237 -3.45 -15.49 -1.42
N LYS A 238 -2.91 -16.24 -0.42
CA LYS A 238 -2.50 -17.64 -0.58
C LYS A 238 -3.53 -18.61 -0.02
N GLY A 239 -4.30 -18.20 0.99
CA GLY A 239 -5.14 -19.10 1.76
C GLY A 239 -4.36 -20.11 2.60
N GLU A 240 -3.09 -19.79 2.93
CA GLU A 240 -2.15 -20.66 3.61
C GLU A 240 -1.51 -19.96 4.81
N THR A 241 -1.10 -20.76 5.80
CA THR A 241 -0.35 -20.30 6.97
C THR A 241 1.12 -20.61 6.78
N LEU A 242 1.96 -19.59 7.00
CA LEU A 242 3.41 -19.69 6.95
C LEU A 242 4.01 -19.40 8.31
N VAL A 243 5.16 -20.01 8.61
CA VAL A 243 5.90 -19.82 9.87
C VAL A 243 7.06 -18.86 9.64
N TYR A 244 7.12 -17.81 10.44
CA TYR A 244 8.12 -16.75 10.41
C TYR A 244 8.97 -16.80 11.67
N ASN A 245 10.28 -16.62 11.54
CA ASN A 245 11.22 -16.44 12.63
C ASN A 245 11.50 -14.94 12.88
N ASN A 246 12.36 -14.61 13.86
CA ASN A 246 12.74 -13.22 14.16
C ASN A 246 13.30 -12.45 12.96
N GLU A 247 14.05 -13.11 12.06
CA GLU A 247 14.62 -12.46 10.89
C GLU A 247 13.55 -12.16 9.85
N ASP A 248 12.67 -13.13 9.59
CA ASP A 248 11.55 -12.98 8.66
C ASP A 248 10.58 -11.87 9.10
N MET A 249 10.35 -11.78 10.42
CA MET A 249 9.47 -10.75 11.00
C MET A 249 9.96 -9.31 10.82
N LYS A 250 11.25 -9.09 10.48
CA LYS A 250 11.74 -7.74 10.11
C LYS A 250 11.14 -7.19 8.83
N ASP A 251 10.62 -8.07 7.98
CA ASP A 251 9.98 -7.72 6.73
C ASP A 251 8.45 -7.63 6.84
N ILE A 252 7.94 -7.68 8.07
CA ILE A 252 6.51 -7.56 8.41
C ILE A 252 6.22 -6.23 9.08
N GLU A 253 5.08 -5.63 8.75
CA GLU A 253 4.56 -4.43 9.41
C GLU A 253 3.08 -4.62 9.78
N LEU A 254 2.59 -3.87 10.79
CA LEU A 254 1.15 -3.80 11.04
C LEU A 254 0.42 -3.12 9.87
N ALA A 255 -0.80 -3.57 9.58
CA ALA A 255 -1.59 -3.13 8.43
C ALA A 255 -3.10 -3.04 8.75
N TYR A 256 -3.41 -2.21 9.73
CA TYR A 256 -4.80 -1.84 10.04
C TYR A 256 -5.36 -0.79 9.10
#